data_c039f60996292bc799ad2f205d2e8440
#
_entry.id   c039f60996292bc799ad2f205d2e8440
#
_cell.length_a   1.000
_cell.length_b   1.000
_cell.length_c   1.000
_cell.angle_alpha   90.00
_cell.angle_beta   90.00
_cell.angle_gamma   90.00
#
_symmetry.space_group_name_H-M   'P 1'
#
loop_
_entity.id
_entity.type
_entity.pdbx_description
1 polymer ?
#
loop_
_entity_poly.entity_id
_entity_poly.type
_entity_poly.pdbx_seq_one_letter_code
_entity_poly.pdbx_strand_id
1 'polypeptide(L)'
;MDIYLYDAVRTPRGKSKDTGGLAEFTPHELVRQLVAALKSRTSPEAIDRAAALTLGCVGQIGAQGGHLALVSRLHAGLPEAVRALTINNYCVSGMTAVGLSAHEAAGFGDDRLRLAGGVEMMSRVAFMGDHAFYYDDPETARNLRYVPVVLSADLMATMEGFTKADLDAVTARSHQRAAAAMEYERTEIVAAKRADGSIALDRDECVRPGTTVEALTAMEPAFGDLGAKGFDTVMLNARPDLKEIRHLHSVANCPPTCDGASLVLLGSKAAGEAAGLTPRARIRALAEATADPVLQLTAGFAALDSVVERAGMALGDFDRIEFMEAFAATPVKFERDYAPDIDKVNPEGGHLAMGHPMGASGAILISTLLAGLERQGGTTGLAVAHGGSGVGSAIVIERV
;
A
#
# COMPACT_ATOMS: atom_id res chain seq x y z
N MET A 1 -20.23 16.29 1.76
CA MET A 1 -19.21 17.29 2.20
C MET A 1 -17.90 16.90 1.55
N ASP A 2 -17.21 17.87 0.93
CA ASP A 2 -15.91 17.60 0.32
C ASP A 2 -14.85 17.43 1.38
N ILE A 3 -13.97 16.43 1.19
CA ILE A 3 -12.86 16.12 2.07
C ILE A 3 -11.56 16.40 1.32
N TYR A 4 -10.62 17.01 2.04
CA TYR A 4 -9.36 17.47 1.50
C TYR A 4 -8.18 16.81 2.20
N LEU A 5 -7.11 16.63 1.45
CA LEU A 5 -5.78 16.25 1.94
C LEU A 5 -4.97 17.54 2.17
N TYR A 6 -4.43 17.68 3.36
CA TYR A 6 -3.61 18.83 3.76
C TYR A 6 -2.13 18.51 3.73
N ASP A 7 -1.75 17.26 4.04
CA ASP A 7 -0.40 16.74 3.84
C ASP A 7 -0.43 15.21 3.79
N ALA A 8 0.60 14.60 3.21
CA ALA A 8 0.79 13.16 3.19
C ALA A 8 2.29 12.86 3.20
N VAL A 9 2.71 12.03 4.15
CA VAL A 9 4.12 11.69 4.37
C VAL A 9 4.28 10.19 4.58
N ARG A 10 5.46 9.67 4.24
CA ARG A 10 5.85 8.29 4.50
C ARG A 10 7.29 8.17 4.96
N THR A 11 7.64 7.09 5.60
CA THR A 11 9.03 6.69 5.77
C THR A 11 9.60 6.20 4.43
N PRO A 12 10.91 6.13 4.25
CA PRO A 12 11.48 5.20 3.30
C PRO A 12 11.03 3.77 3.65
N ARG A 13 11.12 2.84 2.69
CA ARG A 13 10.86 1.42 2.91
C ARG A 13 12.18 0.71 3.22
N GLY A 14 12.27 0.12 4.42
CA GLY A 14 13.45 -0.61 4.88
C GLY A 14 13.31 -2.10 4.59
N LYS A 15 14.42 -2.80 4.31
CA LYS A 15 14.42 -4.26 4.16
C LYS A 15 13.96 -4.97 5.43
N SER A 16 13.15 -6.01 5.31
CA SER A 16 12.67 -6.84 6.44
C SER A 16 13.74 -7.82 6.94
N LYS A 17 14.89 -7.29 7.36
CA LYS A 17 16.02 -8.03 7.91
C LYS A 17 16.52 -7.31 9.15
N ASP A 18 17.19 -8.01 10.06
CA ASP A 18 17.80 -7.41 11.25
C ASP A 18 18.79 -6.27 10.92
N THR A 19 19.36 -6.30 9.72
CA THR A 19 20.27 -5.28 9.20
C THR A 19 19.59 -4.24 8.31
N GLY A 20 18.25 -4.27 8.20
CA GLY A 20 17.48 -3.29 7.43
C GLY A 20 17.51 -1.92 8.09
N GLY A 21 17.51 -0.86 7.28
CA GLY A 21 17.69 0.51 7.78
C GLY A 21 16.57 1.00 8.72
N LEU A 22 15.43 0.30 8.79
CA LEU A 22 14.35 0.59 9.75
C LEU A 22 14.26 -0.43 10.89
N ALA A 23 14.98 -1.55 10.86
CA ALA A 23 14.82 -2.65 11.81
C ALA A 23 15.13 -2.27 13.27
N GLU A 24 15.96 -1.26 13.51
CA GLU A 24 16.26 -0.76 14.85
C GLU A 24 15.10 -0.01 15.51
N PHE A 25 14.15 0.50 14.73
CA PHE A 25 13.00 1.24 15.24
C PHE A 25 11.86 0.31 15.69
N THR A 26 10.91 0.91 16.39
CA THR A 26 9.62 0.29 16.68
C THR A 26 8.56 0.88 15.76
N PRO A 27 7.44 0.18 15.49
CA PRO A 27 6.39 0.70 14.63
C PRO A 27 5.82 2.04 15.12
N HIS A 28 5.63 2.18 16.44
CA HIS A 28 5.14 3.43 17.02
C HIS A 28 6.19 4.57 16.95
N GLU A 29 7.49 4.26 16.91
CA GLU A 29 8.54 5.26 16.69
C GLU A 29 8.51 5.79 15.25
N LEU A 30 8.29 4.93 14.24
CA LEU A 30 8.11 5.39 12.86
C LEU A 30 6.90 6.32 12.75
N VAL A 31 5.77 5.97 13.38
CA VAL A 31 4.57 6.83 13.42
C VAL A 31 4.88 8.16 14.14
N ARG A 32 5.61 8.14 15.26
CA ARG A 32 6.02 9.36 15.96
C ARG A 32 6.84 10.31 15.07
N GLN A 33 7.77 9.77 14.29
CA GLN A 33 8.58 10.58 13.37
C GLN A 33 7.71 11.20 12.25
N LEU A 34 6.72 10.48 11.73
CA LEU A 34 5.78 11.03 10.76
C LEU A 34 4.88 12.11 11.37
N VAL A 35 4.39 11.91 12.61
CA VAL A 35 3.63 12.93 13.35
C VAL A 35 4.48 14.18 13.57
N ALA A 36 5.75 14.04 13.95
CA ALA A 36 6.66 15.15 14.11
C ALA A 36 6.91 15.90 12.78
N ALA A 37 7.06 15.18 11.69
CA ALA A 37 7.18 15.76 10.36
C ALA A 37 5.94 16.56 9.96
N LEU A 38 4.73 16.00 10.18
CA LEU A 38 3.48 16.72 9.92
C LEU A 38 3.35 17.98 10.78
N LYS A 39 3.71 17.93 12.07
CA LYS A 39 3.75 19.12 12.94
C LYS A 39 4.68 20.20 12.39
N SER A 40 5.85 19.82 11.90
CA SER A 40 6.83 20.73 11.31
C SER A 40 6.39 21.33 9.98
N ARG A 41 5.69 20.54 9.15
CA ARG A 41 5.27 20.93 7.79
C ARG A 41 3.97 21.73 7.79
N THR A 42 3.15 21.57 8.81
CA THR A 42 1.84 22.23 8.95
C THR A 42 1.83 23.13 10.20
N SER A 43 1.29 22.64 11.29
CA SER A 43 1.30 23.33 12.57
C SER A 43 1.19 22.31 13.71
N PRO A 44 1.95 22.47 14.81
CA PRO A 44 1.79 21.64 15.99
C PRO A 44 0.36 21.65 16.53
N GLU A 45 -0.29 22.80 16.59
CA GLU A 45 -1.66 22.97 17.10
C GLU A 45 -2.68 22.23 16.21
N ALA A 46 -2.51 22.26 14.91
CA ALA A 46 -3.40 21.56 13.97
C ALA A 46 -3.38 20.03 14.20
N ILE A 47 -2.17 19.49 14.43
CA ILE A 47 -1.97 18.06 14.68
C ILE A 47 -2.44 17.67 16.09
N ASP A 48 -2.16 18.48 17.12
CA ASP A 48 -2.57 18.21 18.50
C ASP A 48 -4.09 18.32 18.70
N ARG A 49 -4.78 19.07 17.83
CA ARG A 49 -6.24 19.15 17.82
C ARG A 49 -6.94 18.16 16.90
N ALA A 50 -6.20 17.23 16.30
CA ALA A 50 -6.79 16.20 15.43
C ALA A 50 -7.89 15.41 16.16
N ALA A 51 -8.95 15.02 15.44
CA ALA A 51 -10.05 14.23 16.00
C ALA A 51 -9.64 12.78 16.26
N ALA A 52 -8.80 12.23 15.38
CA ALA A 52 -8.42 10.82 15.44
C ALA A 52 -7.07 10.54 14.79
N LEU A 53 -6.45 9.44 15.21
CA LEU A 53 -5.36 8.71 14.55
C LEU A 53 -5.88 7.31 14.19
N THR A 54 -6.03 7.02 12.90
CA THR A 54 -6.44 5.71 12.40
C THR A 54 -5.29 5.04 11.66
N LEU A 55 -4.85 3.87 12.12
CA LEU A 55 -3.72 3.14 11.55
C LEU A 55 -4.13 1.76 11.03
N GLY A 56 -3.79 1.47 9.78
CA GLY A 56 -3.79 0.14 9.20
C GLY A 56 -2.54 -0.63 9.59
N CYS A 57 -2.74 -1.90 9.99
CA CYS A 57 -1.67 -2.85 10.28
C CYS A 57 -2.20 -4.27 10.12
N VAL A 58 -1.46 -5.14 9.46
CA VAL A 58 -1.87 -6.54 9.22
C VAL A 58 -1.38 -7.45 10.34
N GLY A 59 -0.09 -7.45 10.62
CA GLY A 59 0.52 -8.30 11.64
C GLY A 59 0.35 -7.76 13.05
N GLN A 60 -0.87 -7.78 13.61
CA GLN A 60 -1.20 -7.17 14.90
C GLN A 60 -0.78 -8.05 16.09
N ILE A 61 0.48 -8.46 16.14
CA ILE A 61 1.10 -9.24 17.22
C ILE A 61 2.46 -8.64 17.62
N GLY A 62 3.03 -9.11 18.70
CA GLY A 62 4.36 -8.73 19.17
C GLY A 62 4.54 -7.20 19.22
N ALA A 63 5.52 -6.67 18.51
CA ALA A 63 5.80 -5.24 18.43
C ALA A 63 4.66 -4.40 17.82
N GLN A 64 3.77 -5.01 17.06
CA GLN A 64 2.59 -4.41 16.42
C GLN A 64 1.29 -4.80 17.11
N GLY A 65 1.38 -5.57 18.21
CA GLY A 65 0.24 -6.11 18.95
C GLY A 65 -0.48 -5.09 19.82
N GLY A 66 -1.53 -5.56 20.46
CA GLY A 66 -2.39 -4.72 21.28
C GLY A 66 -3.15 -3.67 20.44
N HIS A 67 -3.21 -2.44 20.94
CA HIS A 67 -3.85 -1.34 20.23
C HIS A 67 -2.79 -0.39 19.65
N LEU A 68 -2.24 -0.75 18.49
CA LEU A 68 -1.09 -0.07 17.88
C LEU A 68 -1.30 1.45 17.70
N ALA A 69 -2.47 1.88 17.23
CA ALA A 69 -2.76 3.30 17.07
C ALA A 69 -2.78 4.05 18.42
N LEU A 70 -3.30 3.41 19.48
CA LEU A 70 -3.30 4.00 20.82
C LEU A 70 -1.87 4.15 21.35
N VAL A 71 -1.06 3.11 21.23
CA VAL A 71 0.36 3.14 21.66
C VAL A 71 1.13 4.20 20.85
N SER A 72 0.89 4.27 19.53
CA SER A 72 1.50 5.28 18.66
C SER A 72 1.08 6.70 19.03
N ARG A 73 -0.20 6.93 19.37
CA ARG A 73 -0.69 8.21 19.87
C ARG A 73 0.04 8.65 21.14
N LEU A 74 0.14 7.75 22.11
CA LEU A 74 0.83 8.02 23.38
C LEU A 74 2.33 8.29 23.16
N HIS A 75 2.98 7.47 22.35
CA HIS A 75 4.41 7.62 22.06
C HIS A 75 4.73 8.90 21.27
N ALA A 76 3.83 9.30 20.37
CA ALA A 76 3.96 10.56 19.62
C ALA A 76 3.60 11.81 20.43
N GLY A 77 3.17 11.67 21.68
CA GLY A 77 2.77 12.78 22.55
C GLY A 77 1.53 13.51 22.04
N LEU A 78 0.65 12.81 21.32
CA LEU A 78 -0.63 13.39 20.90
C LEU A 78 -1.60 13.43 22.10
N PRO A 79 -2.41 14.49 22.23
CA PRO A 79 -3.35 14.67 23.35
C PRO A 79 -4.34 13.52 23.52
N GLU A 80 -4.86 13.33 24.73
CA GLU A 80 -5.83 12.29 25.04
C GLU A 80 -7.16 12.43 24.28
N ALA A 81 -7.50 13.64 23.86
CA ALA A 81 -8.68 13.93 23.05
C ALA A 81 -8.59 13.38 21.60
N VAL A 82 -7.38 13.01 21.15
CA VAL A 82 -7.20 12.35 19.83
C VAL A 82 -7.59 10.89 19.98
N ARG A 83 -8.71 10.49 19.38
CA ARG A 83 -9.15 9.09 19.38
C ARG A 83 -8.15 8.24 18.58
N ALA A 84 -8.05 6.96 18.92
CA ALA A 84 -7.18 6.03 18.21
C ALA A 84 -7.99 4.83 17.71
N LEU A 85 -7.67 4.36 16.49
CA LEU A 85 -8.27 3.17 15.89
C LEU A 85 -7.21 2.39 15.12
N THR A 86 -7.08 1.09 15.41
CA THR A 86 -6.25 0.17 14.62
C THR A 86 -7.18 -0.72 13.79
N ILE A 87 -6.90 -0.85 12.50
CA ILE A 87 -7.70 -1.67 11.58
C ILE A 87 -6.83 -2.68 10.85
N ASN A 88 -7.44 -3.78 10.44
CA ASN A 88 -6.85 -4.75 9.52
C ASN A 88 -7.82 -5.01 8.36
N ASN A 89 -7.39 -4.67 7.16
CA ASN A 89 -8.01 -5.00 5.89
C ASN A 89 -6.91 -5.46 4.92
N TYR A 90 -6.01 -6.33 5.40
CA TYR A 90 -4.81 -6.79 4.69
C TYR A 90 -4.02 -5.62 4.07
N CYS A 91 -3.48 -5.82 2.87
CA CYS A 91 -2.60 -4.86 2.21
C CYS A 91 -3.25 -3.51 1.87
N VAL A 92 -4.58 -3.41 1.90
CA VAL A 92 -5.32 -2.16 1.63
C VAL A 92 -5.59 -1.36 2.92
N SER A 93 -5.23 -1.87 4.10
CA SER A 93 -5.56 -1.28 5.42
C SER A 93 -5.26 0.22 5.51
N GLY A 94 -4.11 0.67 5.00
CA GLY A 94 -3.74 2.09 5.05
C GLY A 94 -4.67 2.99 4.20
N MET A 95 -5.13 2.51 3.04
CA MET A 95 -6.09 3.23 2.20
C MET A 95 -7.48 3.18 2.82
N THR A 96 -7.89 2.03 3.35
CA THR A 96 -9.15 1.88 4.13
C THR A 96 -9.16 2.82 5.33
N ALA A 97 -8.04 3.00 6.05
CA ALA A 97 -7.95 3.95 7.16
C ALA A 97 -8.21 5.39 6.72
N VAL A 98 -7.67 5.79 5.56
CA VAL A 98 -7.93 7.10 4.95
C VAL A 98 -9.41 7.23 4.55
N GLY A 99 -9.98 6.20 3.92
CA GLY A 99 -11.38 6.16 3.52
C GLY A 99 -12.35 6.28 4.70
N LEU A 100 -12.13 5.50 5.77
CA LEU A 100 -12.93 5.58 7.00
C LEU A 100 -12.85 6.96 7.64
N SER A 101 -11.65 7.54 7.71
CA SER A 101 -11.44 8.88 8.25
C SER A 101 -12.12 9.96 7.41
N ALA A 102 -12.13 9.79 6.08
CA ALA A 102 -12.84 10.70 5.17
C ALA A 102 -14.36 10.61 5.35
N HIS A 103 -14.91 9.40 5.44
CA HIS A 103 -16.35 9.18 5.68
C HIS A 103 -16.77 9.74 7.05
N GLU A 104 -15.97 9.54 8.07
CA GLU A 104 -16.24 10.10 9.40
C GLU A 104 -16.22 11.63 9.38
N ALA A 105 -15.25 12.26 8.71
CA ALA A 105 -15.18 13.70 8.54
C ALA A 105 -16.40 14.25 7.79
N ALA A 106 -16.88 13.52 6.78
CA ALA A 106 -18.04 13.93 5.99
C ALA A 106 -19.37 13.77 6.75
N GLY A 107 -19.47 12.75 7.61
CA GLY A 107 -20.75 12.30 8.18
C GLY A 107 -21.11 12.90 9.54
N PHE A 108 -20.15 13.21 10.40
CA PHE A 108 -20.44 13.54 11.81
C PHE A 108 -20.29 15.03 12.16
N GLY A 109 -20.05 15.92 11.18
CA GLY A 109 -19.99 17.37 11.44
C GLY A 109 -18.86 17.79 12.40
N ASP A 110 -17.83 16.94 12.56
CA ASP A 110 -16.67 17.23 13.38
C ASP A 110 -15.62 17.96 12.52
N ASP A 111 -15.55 19.27 12.68
CA ASP A 111 -14.65 20.17 11.93
C ASP A 111 -13.21 20.13 12.44
N ARG A 112 -12.71 18.94 12.81
CA ARG A 112 -11.32 18.71 13.14
C ARG A 112 -10.62 17.86 12.08
N LEU A 113 -9.34 18.11 11.90
CA LEU A 113 -8.50 17.27 11.04
C LEU A 113 -8.33 15.87 11.61
N ARG A 114 -7.94 14.93 10.78
CA ARG A 114 -7.68 13.53 11.13
C ARG A 114 -6.35 13.08 10.57
N LEU A 115 -5.68 12.23 11.31
CA LEU A 115 -4.48 11.50 10.90
C LEU A 115 -4.90 10.08 10.53
N ALA A 116 -4.63 9.67 9.30
CA ALA A 116 -4.94 8.32 8.85
C ALA A 116 -3.80 7.74 8.01
N GLY A 117 -3.56 6.45 8.13
CA GLY A 117 -2.50 5.81 7.36
C GLY A 117 -2.25 4.38 7.81
N GLY A 118 -0.99 3.98 7.86
CA GLY A 118 -0.64 2.63 8.29
C GLY A 118 0.83 2.49 8.62
N VAL A 119 1.15 1.40 9.31
CA VAL A 119 2.51 0.98 9.62
C VAL A 119 2.61 -0.52 9.59
N GLU A 120 3.70 -1.02 9.04
CA GLU A 120 4.05 -2.43 9.06
C GLU A 120 5.56 -2.57 9.18
N MET A 121 6.01 -3.44 10.08
CA MET A 121 7.42 -3.76 10.25
C MET A 121 7.63 -5.27 10.17
N MET A 122 7.91 -5.73 8.96
CA MET A 122 8.06 -7.16 8.68
C MET A 122 9.43 -7.70 9.13
N SER A 123 10.35 -6.83 9.51
CA SER A 123 11.57 -7.21 10.25
C SER A 123 11.28 -7.66 11.67
N ARG A 124 10.15 -7.22 12.28
CA ARG A 124 9.74 -7.54 13.66
C ARG A 124 8.60 -8.53 13.72
N VAL A 125 7.67 -8.46 12.78
CA VAL A 125 6.56 -9.40 12.62
C VAL A 125 6.58 -9.89 11.19
N ALA A 126 7.09 -11.09 10.99
CA ALA A 126 7.24 -11.69 9.67
C ALA A 126 5.89 -11.81 8.94
N PHE A 127 5.93 -11.92 7.62
CA PHE A 127 4.73 -12.20 6.82
C PHE A 127 4.01 -13.43 7.36
N MET A 128 2.70 -13.34 7.58
CA MET A 128 1.86 -14.37 8.22
C MET A 128 2.30 -14.77 9.64
N GLY A 129 3.10 -13.93 10.32
CA GLY A 129 3.58 -14.18 11.67
C GLY A 129 2.50 -14.15 12.77
N ASP A 130 1.28 -13.70 12.42
CA ASP A 130 0.09 -13.78 13.28
C ASP A 130 -0.46 -15.20 13.43
N HIS A 131 0.05 -16.16 12.63
CA HIS A 131 -0.32 -17.56 12.68
C HIS A 131 -1.83 -17.79 12.79
N ALA A 132 -2.61 -17.09 11.95
CA ALA A 132 -4.05 -17.30 11.91
C ALA A 132 -4.34 -18.78 11.63
N PHE A 133 -5.23 -19.39 12.43
CA PHE A 133 -5.42 -20.84 12.48
C PHE A 133 -5.69 -21.49 11.11
N TYR A 134 -6.30 -20.76 10.18
CA TYR A 134 -6.59 -21.26 8.83
C TYR A 134 -5.38 -21.27 7.88
N TYR A 135 -4.25 -20.69 8.27
CA TYR A 135 -3.02 -20.79 7.47
C TYR A 135 -2.43 -22.20 7.50
N ASP A 136 -2.53 -22.86 8.66
CA ASP A 136 -1.87 -24.13 8.95
C ASP A 136 -2.85 -25.32 9.04
N ASP A 137 -4.18 -25.07 9.07
CA ASP A 137 -5.20 -26.11 9.04
C ASP A 137 -5.78 -26.31 7.63
N PRO A 138 -5.39 -27.43 6.92
CA PRO A 138 -5.79 -27.65 5.53
C PRO A 138 -7.30 -27.83 5.33
N GLU A 139 -8.04 -28.31 6.33
CA GLU A 139 -9.49 -28.47 6.24
C GLU A 139 -10.17 -27.11 6.29
N THR A 140 -9.81 -26.28 7.26
CA THR A 140 -10.34 -24.90 7.37
C THR A 140 -9.94 -24.07 6.16
N ALA A 141 -8.70 -24.16 5.70
CA ALA A 141 -8.24 -23.45 4.51
C ALA A 141 -9.09 -23.79 3.27
N ARG A 142 -9.40 -25.08 3.07
CA ARG A 142 -10.29 -25.52 1.99
C ARG A 142 -11.71 -24.96 2.13
N ASN A 143 -12.28 -25.03 3.34
CA ASN A 143 -13.64 -24.56 3.62
C ASN A 143 -13.76 -23.05 3.42
N LEU A 144 -12.73 -22.28 3.79
CA LEU A 144 -12.63 -20.83 3.58
C LEU A 144 -12.15 -20.46 2.16
N ARG A 145 -11.81 -21.45 1.35
CA ARG A 145 -11.22 -21.23 0.01
C ARG A 145 -9.95 -20.38 0.07
N TYR A 146 -9.19 -20.55 1.14
CA TYR A 146 -7.92 -19.85 1.33
C TYR A 146 -6.80 -20.51 0.52
N VAL A 147 -6.01 -19.67 -0.14
CA VAL A 147 -4.72 -20.04 -0.74
C VAL A 147 -3.70 -18.95 -0.42
N PRO A 148 -2.40 -19.26 -0.28
CA PRO A 148 -1.35 -18.26 -0.19
C PRO A 148 -1.42 -17.28 -1.36
N VAL A 149 -1.34 -15.98 -1.11
CA VAL A 149 -1.62 -14.93 -2.10
C VAL A 149 -0.73 -15.01 -3.35
N VAL A 150 0.51 -15.49 -3.23
CA VAL A 150 1.40 -15.70 -4.38
C VAL A 150 0.87 -16.78 -5.34
N LEU A 151 0.17 -17.79 -4.81
CA LEU A 151 -0.45 -18.83 -5.65
C LEU A 151 -1.67 -18.26 -6.40
N SER A 152 -2.39 -17.29 -5.82
CA SER A 152 -3.43 -16.55 -6.56
C SER A 152 -2.85 -15.71 -7.70
N ALA A 153 -1.63 -15.21 -7.55
CA ALA A 153 -0.93 -14.56 -8.64
C ALA A 153 -0.55 -15.54 -9.78
N ASP A 154 -0.10 -16.76 -9.44
CA ASP A 154 0.14 -17.82 -10.42
C ASP A 154 -1.18 -18.30 -11.07
N LEU A 155 -2.26 -18.40 -10.30
CA LEU A 155 -3.58 -18.68 -10.83
C LEU A 155 -4.01 -17.60 -11.84
N MET A 156 -3.85 -16.31 -11.49
CA MET A 156 -4.13 -15.21 -12.41
C MET A 156 -3.29 -15.33 -13.68
N ALA A 157 -1.99 -15.54 -13.56
CA ALA A 157 -1.11 -15.72 -14.72
C ALA A 157 -1.51 -16.91 -15.59
N THR A 158 -1.97 -18.02 -14.97
CA THR A 158 -2.47 -19.20 -15.68
C THR A 158 -3.74 -18.89 -16.47
N MET A 159 -4.73 -18.29 -15.81
CA MET A 159 -6.03 -17.93 -16.40
C MET A 159 -5.89 -16.98 -17.58
N GLU A 160 -5.00 -16.02 -17.44
CA GLU A 160 -4.78 -14.95 -18.41
C GLU A 160 -3.78 -15.33 -19.50
N GLY A 161 -3.16 -16.51 -19.40
CA GLY A 161 -2.18 -17.00 -20.37
C GLY A 161 -0.87 -16.23 -20.38
N PHE A 162 -0.52 -15.55 -19.27
CA PHE A 162 0.74 -14.81 -19.16
C PHE A 162 1.96 -15.74 -19.22
N THR A 163 3.06 -15.18 -19.64
CA THR A 163 4.36 -15.85 -19.67
C THR A 163 5.28 -15.31 -18.59
N LYS A 164 6.35 -16.06 -18.28
CA LYS A 164 7.39 -15.54 -17.38
C LYS A 164 8.02 -14.25 -17.91
N ALA A 165 8.16 -14.14 -19.24
CA ALA A 165 8.72 -12.94 -19.87
C ALA A 165 7.85 -11.69 -19.62
N ASP A 166 6.54 -11.82 -19.59
CA ASP A 166 5.64 -10.71 -19.26
C ASP A 166 5.85 -10.25 -17.82
N LEU A 167 5.98 -11.20 -16.88
CA LEU A 167 6.24 -10.92 -15.46
C LEU A 167 7.61 -10.26 -15.24
N ASP A 168 8.63 -10.74 -15.95
CA ASP A 168 9.99 -10.22 -15.84
C ASP A 168 10.09 -8.80 -16.42
N ALA A 169 9.40 -8.51 -17.51
CA ALA A 169 9.39 -7.19 -18.14
C ALA A 169 8.84 -6.10 -17.19
N VAL A 170 7.69 -6.33 -16.55
CA VAL A 170 7.11 -5.37 -15.61
C VAL A 170 7.97 -5.22 -14.34
N THR A 171 8.59 -6.32 -13.89
CA THR A 171 9.50 -6.31 -12.73
C THR A 171 10.75 -5.47 -13.02
N ALA A 172 11.40 -5.69 -14.16
CA ALA A 172 12.57 -4.92 -14.58
C ALA A 172 12.24 -3.43 -14.70
N ARG A 173 11.12 -3.10 -15.37
CA ARG A 173 10.67 -1.71 -15.52
C ARG A 173 10.41 -1.03 -14.18
N SER A 174 9.79 -1.72 -13.22
CA SER A 174 9.57 -1.19 -11.86
C SER A 174 10.90 -0.81 -11.21
N HIS A 175 11.91 -1.68 -11.26
CA HIS A 175 13.24 -1.40 -10.71
C HIS A 175 13.97 -0.27 -11.45
N GLN A 176 13.91 -0.21 -12.77
CA GLN A 176 14.52 0.84 -13.57
C GLN A 176 13.93 2.22 -13.24
N ARG A 177 12.61 2.31 -13.15
CA ARG A 177 11.91 3.55 -12.76
C ARG A 177 12.23 3.96 -11.32
N ALA A 178 12.24 3.00 -10.40
CA ALA A 178 12.61 3.28 -9.02
C ALA A 178 14.06 3.75 -8.87
N ALA A 179 14.98 3.18 -9.64
CA ALA A 179 16.39 3.61 -9.67
C ALA A 179 16.52 5.03 -10.21
N ALA A 180 15.84 5.36 -11.30
CA ALA A 180 15.83 6.73 -11.85
C ALA A 180 15.25 7.74 -10.85
N ALA A 181 14.23 7.35 -10.09
CA ALA A 181 13.60 8.20 -9.08
C ALA A 181 14.49 8.46 -7.84
N MET A 182 15.62 7.77 -7.68
CA MET A 182 16.59 8.05 -6.61
C MET A 182 17.44 9.28 -6.88
N GLU A 183 17.42 9.81 -8.12
CA GLU A 183 18.24 10.94 -8.54
C GLU A 183 17.65 12.31 -8.19
N TYR A 184 16.41 12.35 -7.68
CA TYR A 184 15.75 13.59 -7.30
C TYR A 184 15.05 13.51 -5.94
N GLU A 185 14.75 14.68 -5.38
CA GLU A 185 14.13 14.79 -4.08
C GLU A 185 12.71 14.22 -4.07
N ARG A 186 12.44 13.41 -3.07
CA ARG A 186 11.14 12.81 -2.79
C ARG A 186 10.54 13.49 -1.55
N THR A 187 9.77 14.55 -1.76
CA THR A 187 9.25 15.41 -0.69
C THR A 187 8.30 14.70 0.28
N GLU A 188 7.69 13.61 -0.14
CA GLU A 188 6.84 12.76 0.71
C GLU A 188 7.66 11.89 1.69
N ILE A 189 8.96 11.67 1.43
CA ILE A 189 9.79 10.82 2.28
C ILE A 189 10.31 11.61 3.49
N VAL A 190 10.01 11.11 4.66
CA VAL A 190 10.58 11.55 5.93
C VAL A 190 11.72 10.61 6.29
N ALA A 191 12.95 11.09 6.22
CA ALA A 191 14.11 10.30 6.61
C ALA A 191 13.97 9.79 8.06
N ALA A 192 14.19 8.49 8.26
CA ALA A 192 14.21 7.89 9.58
C ALA A 192 15.47 8.30 10.33
N LYS A 193 15.33 8.85 11.53
CA LYS A 193 16.42 9.38 12.33
C LYS A 193 16.54 8.65 13.66
N ARG A 194 17.79 8.42 14.09
CA ARG A 194 18.13 7.93 15.43
C ARG A 194 17.94 9.00 16.48
N ALA A 195 18.00 8.61 17.73
CA ALA A 195 17.87 9.54 18.86
C ALA A 195 18.94 10.64 18.91
N ASP A 196 20.11 10.38 18.35
CA ASP A 196 21.21 11.34 18.22
C ASP A 196 21.05 12.29 17.01
N GLY A 197 19.97 12.14 16.23
CA GLY A 197 19.69 12.93 15.04
C GLY A 197 20.35 12.41 13.75
N SER A 198 21.18 11.36 13.82
CA SER A 198 21.77 10.76 12.61
C SER A 198 20.71 10.08 11.77
N ILE A 199 20.90 10.09 10.44
CA ILE A 199 20.00 9.44 9.49
C ILE A 199 20.28 7.93 9.52
N ALA A 200 19.24 7.14 9.75
CA ALA A 200 19.28 5.68 9.63
C ALA A 200 18.94 5.25 8.20
N LEU A 201 17.91 5.86 7.61
CA LEU A 201 17.49 5.57 6.25
C LEU A 201 16.76 6.80 5.65
N ASP A 202 17.10 7.20 4.42
CA ASP A 202 16.53 8.36 3.72
C ASP A 202 15.90 8.03 2.36
N ARG A 203 16.03 6.78 1.90
CA ARG A 203 15.55 6.31 0.61
C ARG A 203 15.04 4.88 0.68
N ASP A 204 14.23 4.46 -0.31
CA ASP A 204 13.71 3.09 -0.40
C ASP A 204 14.86 2.09 -0.62
N GLU A 205 15.08 1.19 0.35
CA GLU A 205 16.27 0.34 0.43
C GLU A 205 16.20 -0.90 -0.45
N CYS A 206 14.99 -1.33 -0.87
CA CYS A 206 14.79 -2.56 -1.63
C CYS A 206 15.12 -2.43 -3.12
N VAL A 207 15.28 -1.21 -3.64
CA VAL A 207 15.55 -0.95 -5.05
C VAL A 207 16.87 -1.61 -5.47
N ARG A 208 16.85 -2.26 -6.64
CA ARG A 208 18.01 -2.92 -7.24
C ARG A 208 18.29 -2.31 -8.62
N PRO A 209 19.12 -1.27 -8.72
CA PRO A 209 19.32 -0.51 -9.96
C PRO A 209 19.82 -1.35 -11.14
N GLY A 210 20.54 -2.45 -10.88
CA GLY A 210 21.05 -3.35 -11.91
C GLY A 210 20.10 -4.45 -12.37
N THR A 211 18.81 -4.39 -12.01
CA THR A 211 17.84 -5.42 -12.43
C THR A 211 17.55 -5.33 -13.92
N THR A 212 17.82 -6.42 -14.67
CA THR A 212 17.55 -6.55 -16.10
C THR A 212 16.59 -7.71 -16.37
N VAL A 213 15.94 -7.71 -17.53
CA VAL A 213 15.06 -8.80 -17.95
C VAL A 213 15.86 -10.12 -18.05
N GLU A 214 17.08 -10.08 -18.58
CA GLU A 214 17.94 -11.26 -18.74
C GLU A 214 18.28 -11.90 -17.38
N ALA A 215 18.59 -11.07 -16.37
CA ALA A 215 18.86 -11.56 -15.03
C ALA A 215 17.63 -12.19 -14.38
N LEU A 216 16.44 -11.62 -14.61
CA LEU A 216 15.17 -12.16 -14.11
C LEU A 216 14.79 -13.46 -14.84
N THR A 217 14.98 -13.54 -16.16
CA THR A 217 14.67 -14.73 -16.95
C THR A 217 15.50 -15.94 -16.51
N ALA A 218 16.72 -15.72 -16.01
CA ALA A 218 17.57 -16.77 -15.47
C ALA A 218 17.10 -17.31 -14.10
N MET A 219 16.12 -16.68 -13.46
CA MET A 219 15.60 -17.12 -12.17
C MET A 219 14.44 -18.10 -12.39
N GLU A 220 14.52 -19.27 -11.74
CA GLU A 220 13.45 -20.26 -11.79
C GLU A 220 12.19 -19.82 -11.04
N PRO A 221 10.98 -20.24 -11.47
CA PRO A 221 9.77 -20.14 -10.66
C PRO A 221 9.94 -20.80 -9.29
N ALA A 222 9.35 -20.20 -8.24
CA ALA A 222 9.71 -20.56 -6.87
C ALA A 222 8.57 -21.21 -6.04
N PHE A 223 7.34 -21.30 -6.57
CA PHE A 223 6.18 -21.60 -5.73
C PHE A 223 5.45 -22.91 -6.07
N GLY A 224 5.97 -23.73 -7.00
CA GLY A 224 5.39 -25.02 -7.36
C GLY A 224 5.27 -25.97 -6.16
N ASP A 225 6.31 -26.09 -5.33
CA ASP A 225 6.28 -26.93 -4.11
C ASP A 225 5.23 -26.46 -3.09
N LEU A 226 4.94 -25.17 -3.04
CA LEU A 226 3.88 -24.64 -2.18
C LEU A 226 2.50 -25.04 -2.72
N GLY A 227 2.28 -24.92 -4.03
CA GLY A 227 1.05 -25.36 -4.70
C GLY A 227 0.78 -26.86 -4.49
N ALA A 228 1.82 -27.68 -4.63
CA ALA A 228 1.76 -29.15 -4.46
C ALA A 228 1.34 -29.60 -3.05
N LYS A 229 1.39 -28.72 -2.03
CA LYS A 229 0.87 -29.00 -0.69
C LYS A 229 -0.66 -29.09 -0.60
N GLY A 230 -1.35 -29.06 -1.74
CA GLY A 230 -2.80 -29.19 -1.86
C GLY A 230 -3.51 -27.89 -2.27
N PHE A 231 -2.81 -26.76 -2.34
CA PHE A 231 -3.41 -25.49 -2.73
C PHE A 231 -3.78 -25.46 -4.21
N ASP A 232 -3.04 -26.14 -5.10
CA ASP A 232 -3.42 -26.31 -6.50
C ASP A 232 -4.79 -26.96 -6.65
N THR A 233 -5.09 -27.96 -5.81
CA THR A 233 -6.41 -28.59 -5.80
C THR A 233 -7.51 -27.59 -5.42
N VAL A 234 -7.27 -26.69 -4.47
CA VAL A 234 -8.24 -25.64 -4.09
C VAL A 234 -8.49 -24.71 -5.28
N MET A 235 -7.43 -24.31 -5.97
CA MET A 235 -7.53 -23.42 -7.13
C MET A 235 -8.23 -24.10 -8.32
N LEU A 236 -7.89 -25.33 -8.62
CA LEU A 236 -8.53 -26.10 -9.71
C LEU A 236 -10.01 -26.41 -9.42
N ASN A 237 -10.38 -26.64 -8.14
CA ASN A 237 -11.79 -26.77 -7.76
C ASN A 237 -12.57 -25.46 -7.95
N ALA A 238 -11.94 -24.33 -7.73
CA ALA A 238 -12.54 -23.01 -8.00
C ALA A 238 -12.58 -22.69 -9.51
N ARG A 239 -11.69 -23.28 -10.29
CA ARG A 239 -11.56 -23.07 -11.75
C ARG A 239 -11.48 -24.42 -12.48
N PRO A 240 -12.63 -25.15 -12.59
CA PRO A 240 -12.67 -26.47 -13.22
C PRO A 240 -12.43 -26.44 -14.75
N ASP A 241 -12.38 -25.27 -15.33
CA ASP A 241 -11.99 -25.04 -16.74
C ASP A 241 -10.46 -25.18 -16.95
N LEU A 242 -9.66 -25.09 -15.89
CA LEU A 242 -8.21 -25.25 -15.95
C LEU A 242 -7.81 -26.72 -15.71
N LYS A 243 -6.75 -27.16 -16.38
CA LYS A 243 -6.18 -28.50 -16.22
C LYS A 243 -5.04 -28.55 -15.20
N GLU A 244 -4.32 -27.44 -15.08
CA GLU A 244 -3.15 -27.29 -14.21
C GLU A 244 -2.97 -25.83 -13.80
N ILE A 245 -2.23 -25.58 -12.73
CA ILE A 245 -1.75 -24.25 -12.36
C ILE A 245 -0.30 -24.12 -12.81
N ARG A 246 -0.02 -23.11 -13.61
CA ARG A 246 1.32 -22.80 -14.08
C ARG A 246 1.99 -21.87 -13.08
N HIS A 247 2.97 -22.39 -12.33
CA HIS A 247 3.77 -21.56 -11.42
C HIS A 247 4.82 -20.81 -12.24
N LEU A 248 4.69 -19.50 -12.34
CA LEU A 248 5.52 -18.64 -13.18
C LEU A 248 6.32 -17.61 -12.38
N HIS A 249 5.84 -17.24 -11.18
CA HIS A 249 6.52 -16.24 -10.37
C HIS A 249 7.81 -16.80 -9.77
N SER A 250 8.92 -16.14 -10.06
CA SER A 250 10.15 -16.25 -9.26
C SER A 250 10.02 -15.36 -8.01
N VAL A 251 10.94 -15.49 -7.06
CA VAL A 251 10.97 -14.61 -5.88
C VAL A 251 11.14 -13.13 -6.25
N ALA A 252 11.73 -12.83 -7.41
CA ALA A 252 11.91 -11.46 -7.88
C ALA A 252 10.63 -10.85 -8.50
N ASN A 253 9.68 -11.68 -8.94
CA ASN A 253 8.38 -11.23 -9.44
C ASN A 253 7.37 -10.96 -8.30
N CYS A 254 7.81 -11.07 -7.06
CA CYS A 254 7.07 -10.74 -5.85
C CYS A 254 7.63 -9.46 -5.23
N PRO A 255 6.81 -8.57 -4.68
CA PRO A 255 7.34 -7.41 -3.97
C PRO A 255 8.14 -7.86 -2.74
N PRO A 256 9.32 -7.28 -2.49
CA PRO A 256 10.06 -7.56 -1.27
C PRO A 256 9.24 -7.24 -0.03
N THR A 257 9.27 -8.10 0.98
CA THR A 257 8.78 -7.77 2.31
C THR A 257 9.64 -6.65 2.90
N CYS A 258 9.02 -5.67 3.55
CA CYS A 258 9.77 -4.52 4.07
C CYS A 258 9.05 -3.86 5.25
N ASP A 259 9.75 -2.94 5.89
CA ASP A 259 9.24 -2.06 6.93
C ASP A 259 8.82 -0.74 6.31
N GLY A 260 7.78 -0.11 6.86
CA GLY A 260 7.38 1.22 6.43
C GLY A 260 6.15 1.74 7.15
N ALA A 261 5.97 3.06 7.09
CA ALA A 261 4.81 3.75 7.62
C ALA A 261 4.42 4.92 6.72
N SER A 262 3.15 5.31 6.75
CA SER A 262 2.66 6.51 6.07
C SER A 262 1.51 7.12 6.86
N LEU A 263 1.43 8.45 6.86
CA LEU A 263 0.33 9.22 7.42
C LEU A 263 -0.16 10.28 6.44
N VAL A 264 -1.47 10.42 6.38
CA VAL A 264 -2.22 11.42 5.61
C VAL A 264 -2.97 12.30 6.60
N LEU A 265 -2.85 13.63 6.45
CA LEU A 265 -3.62 14.62 7.18
C LEU A 265 -4.81 15.05 6.32
N LEU A 266 -6.03 14.83 6.80
CA LEU A 266 -7.24 15.08 6.03
C LEU A 266 -8.38 15.66 6.89
N GLY A 267 -9.34 16.28 6.21
CA GLY A 267 -10.54 16.82 6.87
C GLY A 267 -11.40 17.67 5.92
N SER A 268 -12.45 18.26 6.48
CA SER A 268 -13.29 19.21 5.76
C SER A 268 -12.53 20.51 5.43
N LYS A 269 -13.05 21.32 4.52
CA LYS A 269 -12.50 22.65 4.24
C LYS A 269 -12.51 23.52 5.50
N ALA A 270 -13.60 23.50 6.25
CA ALA A 270 -13.71 24.22 7.52
C ALA A 270 -12.66 23.80 8.55
N ALA A 271 -12.36 22.50 8.64
CA ALA A 271 -11.32 21.99 9.53
C ALA A 271 -9.92 22.54 9.16
N GLY A 272 -9.62 22.61 7.87
CA GLY A 272 -8.36 23.19 7.39
C GLY A 272 -8.28 24.71 7.63
N GLU A 273 -9.33 25.42 7.33
CA GLU A 273 -9.41 26.89 7.58
C GLU A 273 -9.24 27.21 9.08
N ALA A 274 -9.91 26.44 9.96
CA ALA A 274 -9.75 26.57 11.41
C ALA A 274 -8.32 26.24 11.90
N ALA A 275 -7.58 25.44 11.16
CA ALA A 275 -6.19 25.09 11.43
C ALA A 275 -5.19 26.03 10.70
N GLY A 276 -5.65 26.97 9.89
CA GLY A 276 -4.81 27.86 9.08
C GLY A 276 -4.09 27.15 7.94
N LEU A 277 -4.63 26.02 7.46
CA LEU A 277 -4.00 25.19 6.43
C LEU A 277 -4.70 25.37 5.06
N THR A 278 -3.89 25.34 4.02
CA THR A 278 -4.36 25.31 2.63
C THR A 278 -4.43 23.84 2.18
N PRO A 279 -5.55 23.39 1.59
CA PRO A 279 -5.65 22.04 1.07
C PRO A 279 -4.70 21.84 -0.14
N ARG A 280 -4.10 20.65 -0.25
CA ARG A 280 -3.24 20.26 -1.37
C ARG A 280 -4.03 19.50 -2.45
N ALA A 281 -4.99 18.69 -2.02
CA ALA A 281 -5.88 17.97 -2.94
C ALA A 281 -7.25 17.73 -2.30
N ARG A 282 -8.25 17.49 -3.14
CA ARG A 282 -9.58 17.02 -2.76
C ARG A 282 -9.68 15.52 -3.03
N ILE A 283 -10.32 14.77 -2.13
CA ILE A 283 -10.75 13.40 -2.42
C ILE A 283 -12.00 13.50 -3.30
N ARG A 284 -11.87 13.07 -4.56
CA ARG A 284 -12.96 13.10 -5.53
C ARG A 284 -13.85 11.88 -5.43
N ALA A 285 -13.25 10.70 -5.25
CA ALA A 285 -13.97 9.45 -5.06
C ALA A 285 -13.14 8.45 -4.26
N LEU A 286 -13.84 7.54 -3.58
CA LEU A 286 -13.31 6.39 -2.85
C LEU A 286 -14.15 5.16 -3.20
N ALA A 287 -13.51 4.00 -3.31
CA ALA A 287 -14.18 2.72 -3.47
C ALA A 287 -13.43 1.62 -2.71
N GLU A 288 -14.19 0.80 -2.02
CA GLU A 288 -13.76 -0.49 -1.48
C GLU A 288 -14.50 -1.59 -2.24
N ALA A 289 -13.84 -2.70 -2.49
CA ALA A 289 -14.42 -3.84 -3.18
C ALA A 289 -13.95 -5.16 -2.58
N THR A 290 -14.75 -6.18 -2.81
CA THR A 290 -14.39 -7.57 -2.51
C THR A 290 -14.52 -8.42 -3.76
N ALA A 291 -13.75 -9.50 -3.84
CA ALA A 291 -13.76 -10.46 -4.93
C ALA A 291 -13.62 -11.89 -4.42
N ASP A 292 -13.58 -12.84 -5.34
CA ASP A 292 -13.39 -14.25 -5.02
C ASP A 292 -12.13 -14.47 -4.15
N PRO A 293 -12.24 -15.16 -3.01
CA PRO A 293 -11.12 -15.35 -2.07
C PRO A 293 -9.98 -16.22 -2.63
N VAL A 294 -10.21 -17.00 -3.70
CA VAL A 294 -9.15 -17.76 -4.38
C VAL A 294 -8.42 -16.87 -5.39
N LEU A 295 -9.17 -15.99 -6.10
CA LEU A 295 -8.61 -15.05 -7.07
C LEU A 295 -8.01 -13.80 -6.41
N GLN A 296 -8.37 -13.55 -5.16
CA GLN A 296 -7.87 -12.49 -4.27
C GLN A 296 -7.60 -11.14 -4.95
N LEU A 297 -6.54 -11.07 -5.75
CA LEU A 297 -5.98 -9.86 -6.35
C LEU A 297 -6.92 -9.16 -7.35
N THR A 298 -8.02 -9.78 -7.74
CA THR A 298 -9.03 -9.19 -8.64
C THR A 298 -9.88 -8.10 -7.97
N ALA A 299 -9.92 -8.05 -6.63
CA ALA A 299 -10.69 -7.05 -5.90
C ALA A 299 -10.21 -5.61 -6.14
N GLY A 300 -8.91 -5.40 -6.35
CA GLY A 300 -8.40 -4.08 -6.70
C GLY A 300 -8.90 -3.58 -8.05
N PHE A 301 -9.11 -4.46 -9.03
CA PHE A 301 -9.72 -4.08 -10.32
C PHE A 301 -11.19 -3.69 -10.13
N ALA A 302 -11.93 -4.44 -9.32
CA ALA A 302 -13.31 -4.06 -8.99
C ALA A 302 -13.41 -2.71 -8.27
N ALA A 303 -12.45 -2.41 -7.39
CA ALA A 303 -12.35 -1.10 -6.75
C ALA A 303 -12.00 0.01 -7.76
N LEU A 304 -11.08 -0.28 -8.69
CA LEU A 304 -10.73 0.62 -9.79
C LEU A 304 -11.96 0.99 -10.64
N ASP A 305 -12.69 -0.01 -11.12
CA ASP A 305 -13.88 0.22 -11.94
C ASP A 305 -14.91 1.08 -11.20
N SER A 306 -15.17 0.74 -9.93
CA SER A 306 -16.11 1.48 -9.09
C SER A 306 -15.67 2.93 -8.82
N VAL A 307 -14.38 3.17 -8.56
CA VAL A 307 -13.90 4.52 -8.24
C VAL A 307 -13.88 5.43 -9.46
N VAL A 308 -13.54 4.89 -10.62
CA VAL A 308 -13.53 5.62 -11.91
C VAL A 308 -14.96 6.02 -12.29
N GLU A 309 -15.92 5.09 -12.16
CA GLU A 309 -17.35 5.37 -12.36
C GLU A 309 -17.84 6.47 -11.41
N ARG A 310 -17.57 6.35 -10.10
CA ARG A 310 -17.95 7.36 -9.09
C ARG A 310 -17.32 8.72 -9.33
N ALA A 311 -16.10 8.76 -9.83
CA ALA A 311 -15.42 10.00 -10.18
C ALA A 311 -16.00 10.64 -11.47
N GLY A 312 -16.73 9.87 -12.29
CA GLY A 312 -17.21 10.30 -13.60
C GLY A 312 -16.07 10.58 -14.56
N MET A 313 -15.00 9.76 -14.52
CA MET A 313 -13.76 9.95 -15.27
C MET A 313 -13.45 8.69 -16.10
N ALA A 314 -12.64 8.85 -17.14
CA ALA A 314 -12.02 7.75 -17.86
C ALA A 314 -10.54 7.60 -17.41
N LEU A 315 -9.94 6.44 -17.65
CA LEU A 315 -8.57 6.17 -17.22
C LEU A 315 -7.55 7.13 -17.85
N GLY A 316 -7.82 7.59 -19.08
CA GLY A 316 -6.99 8.56 -19.79
C GLY A 316 -7.00 9.98 -19.20
N ASP A 317 -8.00 10.29 -18.37
CA ASP A 317 -8.14 11.60 -17.72
C ASP A 317 -7.18 11.80 -16.53
N PHE A 318 -6.58 10.72 -16.05
CA PHE A 318 -5.61 10.81 -14.95
C PHE A 318 -4.23 11.26 -15.46
N ASP A 319 -3.62 12.19 -14.73
CA ASP A 319 -2.25 12.63 -14.97
C ASP A 319 -1.24 11.66 -14.35
N ARG A 320 -1.66 10.93 -13.31
CA ARG A 320 -0.83 9.94 -12.62
C ARG A 320 -1.66 8.81 -12.03
N ILE A 321 -1.15 7.59 -12.12
CA ILE A 321 -1.74 6.38 -11.53
C ILE A 321 -0.69 5.69 -10.68
N GLU A 322 -0.99 5.50 -9.40
CA GLU A 322 -0.23 4.64 -8.48
C GLU A 322 -0.96 3.31 -8.33
N PHE A 323 -0.51 2.31 -9.06
CA PHE A 323 -1.08 0.98 -9.08
C PHE A 323 -0.23 0.03 -8.23
N MET A 324 -0.84 -0.62 -7.23
CA MET A 324 -0.14 -1.57 -6.37
C MET A 324 0.34 -2.78 -7.17
N GLU A 325 1.62 -2.93 -7.33
CA GLU A 325 2.26 -4.11 -7.94
C GLU A 325 2.31 -5.23 -6.90
N ALA A 326 1.16 -5.78 -6.52
CA ALA A 326 1.08 -6.82 -5.48
C ALA A 326 1.93 -8.05 -5.83
N PHE A 327 1.88 -8.46 -7.09
CA PHE A 327 2.75 -9.46 -7.76
C PHE A 327 2.83 -9.09 -9.23
N ALA A 328 3.82 -9.57 -9.95
CA ALA A 328 4.02 -9.16 -11.35
C ALA A 328 2.81 -9.41 -12.27
N ALA A 329 1.97 -10.41 -11.96
CA ALA A 329 0.75 -10.67 -12.74
C ALA A 329 -0.28 -9.52 -12.67
N THR A 330 -0.33 -8.73 -11.58
CA THR A 330 -1.31 -7.65 -11.45
C THR A 330 -1.05 -6.46 -12.39
N PRO A 331 0.18 -5.89 -12.50
CA PRO A 331 0.44 -4.86 -13.50
C PRO A 331 0.34 -5.37 -14.94
N VAL A 332 0.74 -6.63 -15.23
CA VAL A 332 0.55 -7.22 -16.58
C VAL A 332 -0.94 -7.23 -16.94
N LYS A 333 -1.82 -7.68 -16.04
CA LYS A 333 -3.28 -7.67 -16.27
C LYS A 333 -3.80 -6.25 -16.43
N PHE A 334 -3.37 -5.32 -15.61
CA PHE A 334 -3.78 -3.92 -15.69
C PHE A 334 -3.42 -3.30 -17.04
N GLU A 335 -2.21 -3.50 -17.50
CA GLU A 335 -1.73 -2.98 -18.79
C GLU A 335 -2.49 -3.56 -19.96
N ARG A 336 -2.75 -4.87 -19.94
CA ARG A 336 -3.48 -5.54 -21.03
C ARG A 336 -4.95 -5.16 -21.09
N ASP A 337 -5.65 -5.18 -19.96
CA ASP A 337 -7.12 -5.09 -19.93
C ASP A 337 -7.60 -3.63 -19.97
N TYR A 338 -6.81 -2.71 -19.42
CA TYR A 338 -7.17 -1.30 -19.31
C TYR A 338 -6.40 -0.40 -20.28
N ALA A 339 -5.33 -0.89 -20.90
CA ALA A 339 -4.50 -0.16 -21.85
C ALA A 339 -4.17 1.30 -21.43
N PRO A 340 -3.71 1.51 -20.18
CA PRO A 340 -3.39 2.86 -19.70
C PRO A 340 -2.19 3.43 -20.46
N ASP A 341 -2.03 4.76 -20.41
CA ASP A 341 -0.76 5.37 -20.75
C ASP A 341 0.28 4.95 -19.71
N ILE A 342 1.17 4.04 -20.12
CA ILE A 342 2.12 3.38 -19.22
C ILE A 342 3.12 4.35 -18.58
N ASP A 343 3.36 5.51 -19.19
CA ASP A 343 4.26 6.53 -18.62
C ASP A 343 3.61 7.28 -17.45
N LYS A 344 2.29 7.19 -17.33
CA LYS A 344 1.53 7.72 -16.18
C LYS A 344 1.37 6.70 -15.05
N VAL A 345 1.65 5.42 -15.28
CA VAL A 345 1.50 4.34 -14.29
C VAL A 345 2.81 4.11 -13.55
N ASN A 346 2.84 4.28 -12.25
CA ASN A 346 4.02 4.09 -11.41
C ASN A 346 5.30 4.68 -12.05
N PRO A 347 5.31 5.97 -12.43
CA PRO A 347 6.43 6.54 -13.17
C PRO A 347 7.74 6.54 -12.37
N GLU A 348 7.67 6.37 -11.08
CA GLU A 348 8.81 6.29 -10.15
C GLU A 348 9.06 4.86 -9.63
N GLY A 349 8.52 3.86 -10.33
CA GLY A 349 8.54 2.46 -9.90
C GLY A 349 7.47 2.16 -8.86
N GLY A 350 7.27 0.89 -8.55
CA GLY A 350 6.22 0.40 -7.68
C GLY A 350 6.71 -0.60 -6.63
N HIS A 351 5.80 -1.39 -6.12
CA HIS A 351 6.05 -2.32 -5.02
C HIS A 351 7.03 -3.44 -5.36
N LEU A 352 7.10 -3.90 -6.62
CA LEU A 352 8.07 -4.90 -7.07
C LEU A 352 9.50 -4.45 -6.83
N ALA A 353 9.79 -3.16 -7.01
CA ALA A 353 11.10 -2.59 -6.79
C ALA A 353 11.32 -2.12 -5.34
N MET A 354 10.37 -1.37 -4.81
CA MET A 354 10.55 -0.63 -3.57
C MET A 354 10.12 -1.42 -2.31
N GLY A 355 9.40 -2.54 -2.49
CA GLY A 355 8.89 -3.33 -1.37
C GLY A 355 7.44 -3.01 -0.97
N HIS A 356 6.87 -3.90 -0.15
CA HIS A 356 5.45 -3.90 0.20
C HIS A 356 5.26 -4.06 1.72
N PRO A 357 5.18 -2.95 2.49
CA PRO A 357 4.90 -3.00 3.93
C PRO A 357 3.38 -3.08 4.16
N MET A 358 2.78 -4.18 3.75
CA MET A 358 1.37 -4.57 3.82
C MET A 358 0.38 -3.48 4.26
N GLY A 359 0.10 -3.35 5.57
CA GLY A 359 -0.88 -2.42 6.11
C GLY A 359 -0.58 -0.94 5.89
N ALA A 360 0.68 -0.58 5.61
CA ALA A 360 1.07 0.79 5.28
C ALA A 360 0.92 1.13 3.80
N SER A 361 0.91 0.11 2.91
CA SER A 361 1.06 0.30 1.46
C SER A 361 0.00 1.20 0.84
N GLY A 362 -1.27 1.05 1.23
CA GLY A 362 -2.34 1.89 0.69
C GLY A 362 -2.15 3.38 0.96
N ALA A 363 -1.68 3.74 2.15
CA ALA A 363 -1.38 5.14 2.50
C ALA A 363 -0.09 5.63 1.83
N ILE A 364 0.89 4.74 1.62
CA ILE A 364 2.12 5.04 0.86
C ILE A 364 1.77 5.41 -0.59
N LEU A 365 0.84 4.69 -1.23
CA LEU A 365 0.37 5.04 -2.58
C LEU A 365 -0.23 6.45 -2.62
N ILE A 366 -1.04 6.83 -1.63
CA ILE A 366 -1.64 8.17 -1.55
C ILE A 366 -0.57 9.25 -1.38
N SER A 367 0.41 9.05 -0.50
CA SER A 367 1.49 10.03 -0.29
C SER A 367 2.39 10.16 -1.52
N THR A 368 2.69 9.05 -2.19
CA THR A 368 3.45 9.03 -3.45
C THR A 368 2.66 9.72 -4.58
N LEU A 369 1.36 9.43 -4.69
CA LEU A 369 0.48 10.02 -5.69
C LEU A 369 0.43 11.55 -5.56
N LEU A 370 0.16 12.07 -4.35
CA LEU A 370 0.06 13.50 -4.11
C LEU A 370 1.36 14.23 -4.43
N ALA A 371 2.49 13.75 -3.91
CA ALA A 371 3.80 14.35 -4.15
C ALA A 371 4.21 14.26 -5.64
N GLY A 372 3.89 13.13 -6.29
CA GLY A 372 4.16 12.94 -7.70
C GLY A 372 3.35 13.86 -8.60
N LEU A 373 2.07 14.07 -8.31
CA LEU A 373 1.24 15.05 -9.02
C LEU A 373 1.81 16.47 -8.90
N GLU A 374 2.23 16.86 -7.70
CA GLU A 374 2.84 18.18 -7.48
C GLU A 374 4.13 18.35 -8.27
N ARG A 375 5.01 17.36 -8.23
CA ARG A 375 6.30 17.37 -8.93
C ARG A 375 6.14 17.46 -10.45
N GLN A 376 5.11 16.80 -11.01
CA GLN A 376 4.84 16.76 -12.44
C GLN A 376 3.92 17.90 -12.92
N GLY A 377 3.36 18.71 -12.01
CA GLY A 377 2.36 19.72 -12.34
C GLY A 377 1.00 19.12 -12.76
N GLY A 378 0.75 17.85 -12.45
CA GLY A 378 -0.51 17.17 -12.73
C GLY A 378 -1.62 17.59 -11.76
N THR A 379 -2.86 17.34 -12.13
CA THR A 379 -4.06 17.71 -11.35
C THR A 379 -4.77 16.49 -10.80
N THR A 380 -5.00 15.46 -11.61
CA THR A 380 -5.84 14.32 -11.27
C THR A 380 -5.01 13.05 -11.09
N GLY A 381 -5.27 12.33 -10.01
CA GLY A 381 -4.56 11.09 -9.73
C GLY A 381 -5.44 9.98 -9.19
N LEU A 382 -5.02 8.77 -9.51
CA LEU A 382 -5.66 7.52 -9.09
C LEU A 382 -4.67 6.66 -8.33
N ALA A 383 -5.06 6.12 -7.17
CA ALA A 383 -4.33 5.06 -6.51
C ALA A 383 -5.22 3.83 -6.35
N VAL A 384 -4.66 2.64 -6.63
CA VAL A 384 -5.34 1.35 -6.58
C VAL A 384 -4.54 0.37 -5.74
N ALA A 385 -5.19 -0.27 -4.79
CA ALA A 385 -4.58 -1.26 -3.90
C ALA A 385 -5.32 -2.60 -3.94
N HIS A 386 -4.55 -3.69 -3.84
CA HIS A 386 -5.03 -5.08 -3.79
C HIS A 386 -4.62 -5.70 -2.45
N GLY A 387 -5.43 -6.59 -1.92
CA GLY A 387 -5.11 -7.32 -0.70
C GLY A 387 -5.41 -8.81 -0.79
N GLY A 388 -4.81 -9.56 0.10
CA GLY A 388 -5.10 -10.99 0.28
C GLY A 388 -6.58 -11.22 0.56
N SER A 389 -7.04 -12.46 0.36
CA SER A 389 -8.44 -12.89 0.60
C SER A 389 -9.50 -12.11 -0.18
N GLY A 390 -9.13 -11.36 -1.21
CA GLY A 390 -10.07 -10.70 -2.11
C GLY A 390 -10.59 -9.35 -1.61
N VAL A 391 -9.73 -8.52 -1.04
CA VAL A 391 -10.05 -7.12 -0.71
C VAL A 391 -9.34 -6.15 -1.64
N GLY A 392 -10.00 -5.06 -2.01
CA GLY A 392 -9.48 -4.01 -2.88
C GLY A 392 -9.92 -2.63 -2.43
N SER A 393 -9.10 -1.63 -2.68
CA SER A 393 -9.40 -0.23 -2.38
C SER A 393 -8.83 0.69 -3.45
N ALA A 394 -9.55 1.74 -3.79
CA ALA A 394 -9.09 2.74 -4.75
C ALA A 394 -9.55 4.14 -4.36
N ILE A 395 -8.74 5.14 -4.69
CA ILE A 395 -8.98 6.55 -4.41
C ILE A 395 -8.63 7.41 -5.62
N VAL A 396 -9.49 8.38 -5.91
CA VAL A 396 -9.21 9.46 -6.85
C VAL A 396 -9.01 10.76 -6.08
N ILE A 397 -7.90 11.43 -6.33
CA ILE A 397 -7.61 12.76 -5.78
C ILE A 397 -7.46 13.79 -6.90
N GLU A 398 -7.79 15.04 -6.58
CA GLU A 398 -7.68 16.18 -7.48
C GLU A 398 -6.98 17.30 -6.73
N ARG A 399 -5.84 17.78 -7.24
CA ARG A 399 -5.12 18.94 -6.67
C ARG A 399 -5.97 20.20 -6.74
N VAL A 400 -5.84 21.07 -5.77
CA VAL A 400 -6.57 22.33 -5.64
C VAL A 400 -5.62 23.53 -5.58
#